data_6cd758e987a2ee6deae769f9589712b4
#
_entry.id   6cd758e987a2ee6deae769f9589712b4
#
_cell.length_a   1.000
_cell.length_b   1.000
_cell.length_c   1.000
_cell.angle_alpha   90.00
_cell.angle_beta   90.00
_cell.angle_gamma   90.00
#
_symmetry.space_group_name_H-M   'P 1'
#
loop_
_entity.id
_entity.type
_entity.pdbx_description
1 polymer ?
#
loop_
_entity_poly.entity_id
_entity_poly.type
_entity_poly.pdbx_seq_one_letter_code
_entity_poly.pdbx_strand_id
1 'polypeptide(L)'
;MLDSDLAELYGVETKVLKRAVKRNMARFDGDDFMFELTYDEFLRCKNGTSNGRGGTRYLPFAFTELGVAMLSSVLRSETAIEINRGIMRAFVAVRLN
;
A
#
# COMPACT_ATOMS: atom_id res chain seq x y z
N MET A 1 -3.75 -5.49 1.76
CA MET A 1 -3.04 -4.97 2.95
C MET A 1 -3.38 -3.51 3.17
N LEU A 2 -3.42 -3.12 4.42
CA LEU A 2 -3.67 -1.73 4.73
C LEU A 2 -2.41 -0.90 4.61
N ASP A 3 -2.58 0.39 4.41
CA ASP A 3 -1.47 1.30 4.23
C ASP A 3 -0.50 1.30 5.41
N SER A 4 -1.00 1.21 6.64
CA SER A 4 -0.11 1.23 7.79
C SER A 4 0.74 -0.04 7.85
N ASP A 5 0.17 -1.17 7.44
CA ASP A 5 0.93 -2.41 7.43
C ASP A 5 2.00 -2.38 6.35
N LEU A 6 1.66 -1.81 5.20
CA LEU A 6 2.64 -1.69 4.13
C LEU A 6 3.72 -0.68 4.46
N ALA A 7 3.35 0.39 5.14
CA ALA A 7 4.34 1.39 5.54
C ALA A 7 5.38 0.74 6.46
N GLU A 8 4.91 -0.09 7.37
CA GLU A 8 5.83 -0.79 8.27
C GLU A 8 6.71 -1.74 7.48
N LEU A 9 6.13 -2.48 6.55
CA LEU A 9 6.89 -3.41 5.73
C LEU A 9 7.96 -2.70 4.93
N TYR A 10 7.63 -1.56 4.34
CA TYR A 10 8.58 -0.82 3.51
C TYR A 10 9.50 0.10 4.30
N GLY A 11 9.31 0.19 5.60
CA GLY A 11 10.19 1.02 6.43
C GLY A 11 9.97 2.51 6.26
N VAL A 12 8.74 2.92 6.00
CA VAL A 12 8.42 4.35 5.87
C VAL A 12 7.23 4.67 6.75
N GLU A 13 7.00 5.95 7.00
CA GLU A 13 5.84 6.34 7.77
C GLU A 13 4.60 6.28 6.89
N THR A 14 3.45 6.01 7.52
CA THR A 14 2.21 5.88 6.77
C THR A 14 1.91 7.15 5.99
N LYS A 15 2.15 8.31 6.57
CA LYS A 15 1.86 9.56 5.87
C LYS A 15 2.76 9.73 4.65
N VAL A 16 3.97 9.21 4.70
CA VAL A 16 4.87 9.27 3.56
C VAL A 16 4.36 8.36 2.45
N LEU A 17 3.89 7.18 2.81
CA LEU A 17 3.34 6.25 1.84
C LEU A 17 2.10 6.85 1.19
N LYS A 18 1.19 7.40 1.99
CA LYS A 18 -0.04 7.97 1.43
C LYS A 18 0.26 9.16 0.53
N ARG A 19 1.27 9.94 0.88
CA ARG A 19 1.64 11.07 0.05
C ARG A 19 2.20 10.61 -1.29
N ALA A 20 2.99 9.53 -1.27
CA ALA A 20 3.53 8.99 -2.51
C ALA A 20 2.42 8.48 -3.42
N VAL A 21 1.41 7.84 -2.84
CA VAL A 21 0.27 7.37 -3.60
C VAL A 21 -0.46 8.56 -4.23
N LYS A 22 -0.68 9.61 -3.44
CA LYS A 22 -1.42 10.77 -3.96
C LYS A 22 -0.66 11.47 -5.06
N ARG A 23 0.66 11.48 -5.01
CA ARG A 23 1.44 12.09 -6.08
C ARG A 23 1.42 11.24 -7.33
N ASN A 24 1.11 9.98 -7.21
CA ASN A 24 1.14 9.05 -8.33
C ASN A 24 -0.21 8.40 -8.56
N MET A 25 -1.28 9.15 -8.37
CA MET A 25 -2.62 8.57 -8.42
C MET A 25 -2.92 7.88 -9.74
N ALA A 26 -2.35 8.35 -10.83
CA ALA A 26 -2.60 7.70 -12.10
C ALA A 26 -2.12 6.25 -12.12
N ARG A 27 -1.16 5.92 -11.25
CA ARG A 27 -0.66 4.57 -11.20
C ARG A 27 -1.51 3.67 -10.31
N PHE A 28 -2.34 4.25 -9.48
CA PHE A 28 -3.17 3.49 -8.55
C PHE A 28 -4.65 3.59 -8.87
N ASP A 29 -4.98 4.15 -10.00
CA ASP A 29 -6.37 4.34 -10.38
C ASP A 29 -7.01 2.98 -10.67
N GLY A 30 -8.14 2.74 -10.04
CA GLY A 30 -8.83 1.49 -10.24
C GLY A 30 -8.83 0.64 -8.98
N ASP A 31 -9.96 -0.02 -8.74
CA ASP A 31 -10.11 -0.84 -7.53
C ASP A 31 -9.20 -2.07 -7.56
N ASP A 32 -8.64 -2.41 -8.71
CA ASP A 32 -7.72 -3.52 -8.78
C ASP A 32 -6.33 -3.15 -8.25
N PHE A 33 -6.08 -1.88 -7.94
CA PHE A 33 -4.83 -1.47 -7.32
C PHE A 33 -5.02 -1.10 -5.86
N MET A 34 -5.94 -0.21 -5.56
CA MET A 34 -6.18 0.18 -4.18
C MET A 34 -7.55 0.83 -4.05
N PHE A 35 -8.05 0.91 -2.84
CA PHE A 35 -9.28 1.62 -2.57
C PHE A 35 -9.26 2.11 -1.13
N GLU A 36 -9.98 3.17 -0.87
CA GLU A 36 -10.06 3.73 0.48
C GLU A 36 -11.16 3.01 1.24
N LEU A 37 -10.90 2.61 2.45
CA LEU A 37 -11.89 1.92 3.24
C LEU A 37 -12.96 2.87 3.71
N THR A 38 -14.18 2.36 3.84
CA THR A 38 -15.22 3.13 4.51
C THR A 38 -14.99 3.01 6.01
N TYR A 39 -15.65 3.84 6.77
CA TYR A 39 -15.54 3.80 8.21
C TYR A 39 -15.97 2.44 8.76
N ASP A 40 -17.05 1.89 8.24
CA ASP A 40 -17.52 0.58 8.69
C ASP A 40 -16.49 -0.50 8.38
N GLU A 41 -15.91 -0.47 7.21
CA GLU A 41 -14.88 -1.44 6.84
C GLU A 41 -13.67 -1.31 7.74
N PHE A 42 -13.29 -0.09 8.06
CA PHE A 42 -12.16 0.14 8.93
C PHE A 42 -12.41 -0.43 10.32
N LEU A 43 -13.59 -0.21 10.86
CA LEU A 43 -13.93 -0.74 12.17
C LEU A 43 -13.89 -2.26 12.19
N ARG A 44 -14.37 -2.89 11.14
CA ARG A 44 -14.35 -4.34 11.10
C ARG A 44 -12.93 -4.87 11.00
N CYS A 45 -12.09 -4.23 10.24
CA CYS A 45 -10.73 -4.68 10.11
C CYS A 45 -9.97 -4.59 11.42
N LYS A 46 -10.24 -3.52 12.18
CA LYS A 46 -9.54 -3.36 13.42
C LYS A 46 -10.20 -4.08 14.53
N ASN A 47 -11.27 -4.74 14.25
CA ASN A 47 -11.89 -5.46 15.29
C ASN A 47 -12.24 -4.61 16.43
N GLY A 48 -12.49 -3.50 16.21
CA GLY A 48 -12.92 -2.62 17.19
C GLY A 48 -11.94 -2.17 18.09
N THR A 49 -10.87 -2.47 17.93
CA THR A 49 -10.07 -2.11 18.87
C THR A 49 -9.72 -0.89 18.77
N SER A 50 -9.56 -0.42 18.28
CA SER A 50 -9.10 0.60 18.09
C SER A 50 -9.13 1.61 18.66
N ASN A 51 -9.02 1.96 19.10
CA ASN A 51 -8.91 2.91 19.58
C ASN A 51 -9.21 3.91 18.96
N GLY A 52 -9.71 3.97 18.52
CA GLY A 52 -10.14 4.81 17.83
C GLY A 52 -9.82 6.09 18.01
N ARG A 53 -9.24 6.60 18.57
CA ARG A 53 -9.07 7.76 18.71
C ARG A 53 -8.62 8.39 17.67
N GLY A 54 -8.26 9.09 17.40
CA GLY A 54 -7.83 9.87 16.41
C GLY A 54 -7.75 9.33 15.10
N GLY A 55 -7.59 8.15 14.97
CA GLY A 55 -7.39 7.60 13.69
C GLY A 55 -8.50 7.77 12.71
N THR A 56 -9.64 8.16 13.18
CA THR A 56 -10.74 8.22 12.26
C THR A 56 -10.67 9.38 11.33
N ARG A 57 -9.76 10.38 11.53
CA ARG A 57 -9.74 11.44 10.65
C ARG A 57 -9.34 11.02 9.31
N TYR A 58 -8.46 10.09 9.12
CA TYR A 58 -7.98 9.70 7.82
C TYR A 58 -8.18 8.21 7.68
N LEU A 59 -9.13 7.83 6.83
CA LEU A 59 -9.39 6.42 6.61
C LEU A 59 -8.24 5.78 5.85
N PRO A 60 -7.95 4.54 6.11
CA PRO A 60 -6.81 3.89 5.47
C PRO A 60 -7.10 3.50 4.03
N PHE A 61 -6.05 3.35 3.27
CA PHE A 61 -6.13 2.77 1.94
C PHE A 61 -5.86 1.28 2.07
N ALA A 62 -6.57 0.49 1.30
CA ALA A 62 -6.31 -0.95 1.20
C ALA A 62 -5.71 -1.23 -0.17
N PHE A 63 -4.66 -2.03 -0.20
CA PHE A 63 -3.94 -2.30 -1.44
C PHE A 63 -4.09 -3.76 -1.83
N THR A 64 -4.32 -3.99 -3.11
CA THR A 64 -4.33 -5.33 -3.67
C THR A 64 -2.89 -5.74 -3.97
N GLU A 65 -2.71 -6.93 -4.49
CA GLU A 65 -1.38 -7.37 -4.91
C GLU A 65 -0.80 -6.44 -5.97
N LEU A 66 -1.62 -5.99 -6.89
CA LEU A 66 -1.14 -5.06 -7.90
C LEU A 66 -0.73 -3.74 -7.28
N GLY A 67 -1.50 -3.28 -6.30
CA GLY A 67 -1.16 -2.05 -5.60
C GLY A 67 0.13 -2.15 -4.81
N VAL A 68 0.36 -3.29 -4.19
CA VAL A 68 1.60 -3.51 -3.45
C VAL A 68 2.78 -3.47 -4.41
N ALA A 69 2.65 -4.13 -5.55
CA ALA A 69 3.71 -4.12 -6.56
C ALA A 69 3.96 -2.70 -7.07
N MET A 70 2.89 -1.96 -7.31
CA MET A 70 3.05 -0.59 -7.80
C MET A 70 3.73 0.29 -6.76
N LEU A 71 3.40 0.09 -5.47
CA LEU A 71 4.02 0.88 -4.41
C LEU A 71 5.53 0.69 -4.39
N SER A 72 6.00 -0.51 -4.67
CA SER A 72 7.43 -0.76 -4.65
C SER A 72 8.16 0.08 -5.68
N SER A 73 7.45 0.56 -6.70
CA SER A 73 8.09 1.35 -7.74
C SER A 73 8.05 2.85 -7.44
N VAL A 74 7.21 3.30 -6.51
CA VAL A 74 7.12 4.72 -6.22
C VAL A 74 7.72 5.12 -4.88
N LEU A 75 7.90 4.17 -3.96
CA LEU A 75 8.57 4.47 -2.71
C LEU A 75 10.07 4.36 -2.91
N ARG A 76 10.81 5.07 -2.07
CA ARG A 76 12.26 5.15 -2.26
C ARG A 76 13.08 4.50 -1.17
N SER A 77 12.44 3.79 -0.25
CA SER A 77 13.20 3.10 0.79
C SER A 77 13.98 1.95 0.19
N GLU A 78 15.03 1.52 0.88
CA GLU A 78 15.82 0.40 0.41
C GLU A 78 14.96 -0.84 0.26
N THR A 79 14.05 -1.07 1.20
CA THR A 79 13.17 -2.22 1.13
C THR A 79 12.31 -2.18 -0.11
N ALA A 80 11.77 -1.01 -0.43
CA ALA A 80 10.92 -0.87 -1.61
C ALA A 80 11.72 -1.16 -2.89
N ILE A 81 12.94 -0.69 -2.95
CA ILE A 81 13.78 -0.92 -4.11
C ILE A 81 14.07 -2.41 -4.25
N GLU A 82 14.39 -3.08 -3.15
CA GLU A 82 14.66 -4.51 -3.17
C GLU A 82 13.44 -5.30 -3.63
N ILE A 83 12.27 -4.95 -3.13
CA ILE A 83 11.06 -5.63 -3.52
C ILE A 83 10.77 -5.41 -5.00
N ASN A 84 10.94 -4.19 -5.46
CA ASN A 84 10.70 -3.89 -6.87
C ASN A 84 11.66 -4.66 -7.77
N ARG A 85 12.93 -4.73 -7.39
CA ARG A 85 13.90 -5.50 -8.17
C ARG A 85 13.52 -6.97 -8.21
N GLY A 86 13.05 -7.52 -7.10
CA GLY A 86 12.60 -8.90 -7.05
C GLY A 86 11.42 -9.16 -7.96
N ILE A 87 10.46 -8.25 -7.97
CA ILE A 87 9.30 -8.36 -8.83
C ILE A 87 9.73 -8.36 -10.30
N MET A 88 10.64 -7.46 -10.66
CA MET A 88 11.09 -7.37 -12.04
C MET A 88 11.82 -8.64 -12.47
N ARG A 89 12.66 -9.19 -11.59
CA ARG A 89 13.36 -10.42 -11.91
C ARG A 89 12.40 -11.58 -12.06
N ALA A 90 11.40 -11.67 -11.19
CA ALA A 90 10.42 -12.73 -11.27
C ALA A 90 9.62 -12.65 -12.57
N PHE A 91 9.26 -11.43 -12.96
CA PHE A 91 8.49 -11.23 -14.17
C PHE A 91 9.29 -11.69 -15.40
N VAL A 92 10.55 -11.33 -15.46
CA VAL A 92 11.40 -11.71 -16.58
C VAL A 92 11.60 -13.23 -16.61
N ALA A 93 11.80 -13.84 -15.44
CA ALA A 93 11.99 -15.28 -15.37
C ALA A 93 10.77 -16.02 -15.91
N VAL A 94 9.58 -15.55 -15.59
CA VAL A 94 8.38 -16.18 -16.08
C VAL A 94 8.28 -16.04 -17.60
N ARG A 95 8.63 -14.87 -18.11
CA ARG A 95 8.52 -14.67 -19.54
C ARG A 95 9.54 -15.47 -20.34
N LEU A 96 10.67 -15.76 -19.73
CA LEU A 96 11.69 -16.54 -20.45
C LEU A 96 11.35 -18.01 -20.50
N ASN A 97 10.46 -18.46 -19.66
CA ASN A 97 10.03 -19.84 -19.71
C ASN A 97 8.91 -20.00 -20.70
#